data_c9d0cc7956510d0ea6df71fdacd62cc2
#
_entry.id   c9d0cc7956510d0ea6df71fdacd62cc2
#
_cell.length_a   1.000
_cell.length_b   1.000
_cell.length_c   1.000
_cell.angle_alpha   90.00
_cell.angle_beta   90.00
_cell.angle_gamma   90.00
#
_symmetry.space_group_name_H-M   'P 1'
#
loop_
_entity.id
_entity.type
_entity.pdbx_description
1 polymer ?
#
loop_
_entity_poly.entity_id
_entity_poly.type
_entity_poly.pdbx_seq_one_letter_code
_entity_poly.pdbx_strand_id
1 'polypeptide(L)'
;MNFKKAMIKAACFGMSAVLLCSGISASACIKPSKPEKPADYTISNPYENIDWSTVNQYKTALHTHTNASDGSNTLKESLERHVETGFDIVAVTDHGTVDYSWRENTGSKFIGKIMKLVGRTDFNLDYLGDSGTFKNGTKYEMVEKNGDDYLLTDSGSEILKIPYGIENNAVSVNAHVNSWFADFSRNLPSDYKDAVAGVDALGGLSVINHPGEYSQARYELYQKDAYNLNNPVYKYYFEKFYGLINEYDSCLGIDINSKGDIRTRYDRKLWDLMLTKAAKSGKTVLAIASSDAHQLDKIDTGSTVILAQNKDSQSVKSALQNGEFFAQSTCICNHDELEQIAAALKEFYGETELYKEIDGIVKEYEAQREEKDNSSSDGNVSVRYKAIDDDGYLATDTRPVIKSVYVDNDENSITINSENALIVRWISDGKLI
;
A
#
# COMPACT_ATOMS: atom_id res chain seq x y z
N MET A 1 26.60 -8.94 -6.83
CA MET A 1 26.90 -10.39 -7.01
C MET A 1 26.10 -10.86 -8.23
N ASN A 2 26.75 -11.39 -9.26
CA ASN A 2 26.10 -11.71 -10.53
C ASN A 2 25.17 -12.92 -10.39
N PHE A 3 23.85 -12.69 -10.35
CA PHE A 3 22.87 -13.76 -10.47
C PHE A 3 22.79 -14.22 -11.95
N LYS A 4 23.50 -15.27 -12.27
CA LYS A 4 23.35 -15.97 -13.55
C LYS A 4 22.27 -17.05 -13.40
N LYS A 5 21.14 -16.80 -14.07
CA LYS A 5 20.23 -17.80 -14.66
C LYS A 5 19.83 -18.99 -13.79
N ALA A 6 18.73 -18.88 -13.08
CA ALA A 6 17.88 -20.03 -12.82
C ALA A 6 16.62 -19.89 -13.69
N MET A 7 16.46 -20.76 -14.67
CA MET A 7 15.21 -20.91 -15.42
C MET A 7 14.21 -21.65 -14.50
N ILE A 8 13.17 -20.97 -14.08
CA ILE A 8 12.14 -21.54 -13.23
C ILE A 8 10.97 -21.95 -14.12
N LYS A 9 10.65 -23.24 -14.12
CA LYS A 9 9.42 -23.78 -14.73
C LYS A 9 8.36 -23.85 -13.65
N ALA A 10 7.40 -22.92 -13.67
CA ALA A 10 6.23 -23.03 -12.82
C ALA A 10 5.22 -24.00 -13.43
N ALA A 11 4.81 -25.00 -12.69
CA ALA A 11 3.68 -25.84 -13.06
C ALA A 11 2.42 -25.15 -12.50
N CYS A 12 1.55 -24.67 -13.37
CA CYS A 12 0.31 -24.04 -12.98
C CYS A 12 -0.85 -25.01 -13.10
N PHE A 13 -1.59 -25.21 -12.03
CA PHE A 13 -2.95 -25.69 -12.09
C PHE A 13 -3.85 -24.48 -12.41
N GLY A 14 -4.28 -24.40 -13.66
CA GLY A 14 -5.31 -23.46 -14.07
C GLY A 14 -4.92 -21.99 -14.27
N MET A 15 -3.64 -21.60 -14.12
CA MET A 15 -3.16 -20.24 -14.37
C MET A 15 -1.79 -20.25 -15.05
N SER A 16 -1.58 -19.35 -16.00
CA SER A 16 -0.29 -19.19 -16.70
C SER A 16 0.54 -18.14 -15.96
N ALA A 17 1.66 -18.56 -15.36
CA ALA A 17 2.66 -17.64 -14.83
C ALA A 17 3.79 -17.45 -15.87
N VAL A 18 4.14 -16.21 -16.14
CA VAL A 18 5.30 -15.86 -16.98
C VAL A 18 6.38 -15.26 -16.11
N LEU A 19 7.52 -15.89 -16.05
CA LEU A 19 8.73 -15.36 -15.42
C LEU A 19 9.61 -14.68 -16.47
N LEU A 20 9.94 -13.44 -16.25
CA LEU A 20 10.94 -12.73 -17.05
C LEU A 20 12.18 -12.45 -16.22
N CYS A 21 13.27 -13.15 -16.52
CA CYS A 21 14.60 -12.70 -16.14
C CYS A 21 15.17 -11.86 -17.28
N SER A 22 15.72 -10.71 -16.93
CA SER A 22 16.49 -9.78 -17.75
C SER A 22 16.80 -10.26 -19.18
N GLY A 23 16.06 -9.81 -20.16
CA GLY A 23 16.44 -9.77 -21.57
C GLY A 23 16.26 -11.05 -22.40
N ILE A 24 15.56 -12.08 -21.94
CA ILE A 24 15.19 -13.24 -22.76
C ILE A 24 13.72 -13.58 -22.49
N SER A 25 12.87 -13.32 -23.46
CA SER A 25 11.49 -13.81 -23.47
C SER A 25 11.50 -15.33 -23.59
N ALA A 26 11.30 -16.03 -22.49
CA ALA A 26 11.03 -17.46 -22.51
C ALA A 26 9.55 -17.67 -22.21
N SER A 27 8.71 -17.64 -23.24
CA SER A 27 7.34 -18.15 -23.17
C SER A 27 7.39 -19.68 -23.07
N ALA A 28 7.38 -20.20 -21.86
CA ALA A 28 7.08 -21.60 -21.64
C ALA A 28 5.59 -21.71 -21.27
N CYS A 29 4.72 -21.63 -22.27
CA CYS A 29 3.33 -22.03 -22.11
C CYS A 29 3.26 -23.55 -21.95
N ILE A 30 3.20 -24.05 -20.71
CA ILE A 30 2.57 -25.35 -20.49
C ILE A 30 1.05 -25.06 -20.54
N LYS A 31 0.41 -25.43 -21.66
CA LYS A 31 -1.06 -25.38 -21.72
C LYS A 31 -1.57 -26.33 -20.67
N PRO A 32 -2.31 -25.86 -19.64
CA PRO A 32 -3.01 -26.75 -18.76
C PRO A 32 -4.01 -27.57 -19.59
N SER A 33 -4.25 -28.81 -19.22
CA SER A 33 -5.39 -29.56 -19.75
C SER A 33 -6.65 -28.74 -19.48
N LYS A 34 -7.47 -28.51 -20.51
CA LYS A 34 -8.76 -27.81 -20.31
C LYS A 34 -9.50 -28.45 -19.14
N PRO A 35 -10.04 -27.64 -18.20
CA PRO A 35 -10.88 -28.19 -17.16
C PRO A 35 -12.04 -28.96 -17.82
N GLU A 36 -12.39 -30.13 -17.28
CA GLU A 36 -13.45 -30.99 -17.83
C GLU A 36 -14.85 -30.32 -17.79
N LYS A 37 -15.00 -29.23 -17.05
CA LYS A 37 -16.19 -28.37 -16.99
C LYS A 37 -15.78 -26.90 -17.11
N PRO A 38 -16.59 -26.07 -17.80
CA PRO A 38 -16.45 -24.62 -17.72
C PRO A 38 -16.52 -24.21 -16.24
N ALA A 39 -15.66 -23.28 -15.81
CA ALA A 39 -15.79 -22.68 -14.50
C ALA A 39 -17.11 -21.91 -14.44
N ASP A 40 -17.84 -22.01 -13.34
CA ASP A 40 -19.09 -21.28 -13.10
C ASP A 40 -18.84 -19.91 -12.42
N TYR A 41 -17.67 -19.32 -12.67
CA TYR A 41 -17.28 -18.00 -12.19
C TYR A 41 -16.70 -17.15 -13.32
N THR A 42 -16.75 -15.84 -13.13
CA THR A 42 -16.13 -14.85 -14.01
C THR A 42 -15.01 -14.14 -13.24
N ILE A 43 -13.85 -14.00 -13.86
CA ILE A 43 -12.73 -13.25 -13.30
C ILE A 43 -13.04 -11.76 -13.49
N SER A 44 -13.20 -11.03 -12.37
CA SER A 44 -13.31 -9.58 -12.41
C SER A 44 -11.95 -8.94 -12.71
N ASN A 45 -11.92 -8.06 -13.69
CA ASN A 45 -10.69 -7.40 -14.11
C ASN A 45 -10.83 -5.87 -14.01
N PRO A 46 -10.24 -5.21 -13.00
CA PRO A 46 -10.26 -3.75 -12.90
C PRO A 46 -9.46 -3.06 -14.03
N TYR A 47 -8.64 -3.82 -14.75
CA TYR A 47 -7.80 -3.32 -15.86
C TYR A 47 -8.38 -3.57 -17.24
N GLU A 48 -9.64 -3.97 -17.35
CA GLU A 48 -10.26 -4.34 -18.62
C GLU A 48 -10.21 -3.21 -19.67
N ASN A 49 -10.36 -1.97 -19.21
CA ASN A 49 -10.37 -0.79 -20.07
C ASN A 49 -9.01 -0.10 -20.21
N ILE A 50 -7.93 -0.67 -19.66
CA ILE A 50 -6.59 -0.11 -19.72
C ILE A 50 -5.95 -0.43 -21.07
N ASP A 51 -5.63 0.62 -21.84
CA ASP A 51 -4.71 0.48 -22.96
C ASP A 51 -3.26 0.51 -22.47
N TRP A 52 -2.69 -0.67 -22.30
CA TRP A 52 -1.33 -0.86 -21.79
C TRP A 52 -0.24 -0.29 -22.69
N SER A 53 -0.55 0.08 -23.92
CA SER A 53 0.41 0.70 -24.85
C SER A 53 0.56 2.20 -24.65
N THR A 54 -0.44 2.85 -24.02
CA THR A 54 -0.51 4.32 -23.89
C THR A 54 -0.73 4.81 -22.46
N VAL A 55 -1.17 3.95 -21.54
CA VAL A 55 -1.42 4.36 -20.15
C VAL A 55 -0.14 4.76 -19.46
N ASN A 56 -0.21 5.84 -18.69
CA ASN A 56 0.88 6.24 -17.81
C ASN A 56 0.74 5.54 -16.44
N GLN A 57 1.86 5.26 -15.81
CA GLN A 57 1.97 4.70 -14.48
C GLN A 57 2.54 5.78 -13.55
N TYR A 58 1.71 6.31 -12.66
CA TYR A 58 2.09 7.40 -11.78
C TYR A 58 2.36 6.89 -10.36
N LYS A 59 3.60 7.04 -9.89
CA LYS A 59 3.98 6.73 -8.52
C LYS A 59 3.34 7.75 -7.57
N THR A 60 2.46 7.28 -6.71
CA THR A 60 1.60 8.12 -5.89
C THR A 60 1.80 7.87 -4.41
N ALA A 61 2.01 8.94 -3.64
CA ALA A 61 1.93 8.94 -2.17
C ALA A 61 0.51 9.33 -1.76
N LEU A 62 -0.21 8.41 -1.13
CA LEU A 62 -1.58 8.62 -0.67
C LEU A 62 -1.69 8.87 0.85
N HIS A 63 -0.56 8.73 1.58
CA HIS A 63 -0.52 8.88 3.02
C HIS A 63 0.88 9.30 3.47
N THR A 64 1.01 10.55 3.91
CA THR A 64 2.26 11.09 4.47
C THR A 64 1.95 12.24 5.43
N HIS A 65 2.78 12.36 6.46
CA HIS A 65 2.64 13.36 7.51
C HIS A 65 3.74 14.41 7.45
N THR A 66 3.40 15.60 7.89
CA THR A 66 4.32 16.71 8.10
C THR A 66 4.28 17.17 9.56
N ASN A 67 5.05 18.17 9.89
CA ASN A 67 4.97 18.80 11.20
C ASN A 67 3.71 19.67 11.40
N ALA A 68 2.77 19.63 10.46
CA ALA A 68 1.40 20.12 10.69
C ALA A 68 0.62 19.19 11.63
N SER A 69 1.04 17.94 11.75
CA SER A 69 0.54 16.98 12.76
C SER A 69 1.70 16.42 13.59
N ASP A 70 2.06 15.18 13.40
CA ASP A 70 3.07 14.47 14.20
C ASP A 70 4.28 13.98 13.38
N GLY A 71 4.35 14.34 12.10
CA GLY A 71 5.54 14.16 11.30
C GLY A 71 6.69 15.05 11.76
N SER A 72 7.93 14.60 11.55
CA SER A 72 9.14 15.30 12.00
C SER A 72 9.61 16.38 11.03
N ASN A 73 9.09 16.39 9.79
CA ASN A 73 9.61 17.21 8.69
C ASN A 73 8.62 18.28 8.28
N THR A 74 9.13 19.40 7.82
CA THR A 74 8.30 20.44 7.22
C THR A 74 7.68 19.94 5.91
N LEU A 75 6.61 20.58 5.47
CA LEU A 75 6.01 20.32 4.16
C LEU A 75 7.05 20.40 3.04
N LYS A 76 7.90 21.43 3.06
CA LYS A 76 8.94 21.65 2.05
C LYS A 76 9.97 20.52 2.02
N GLU A 77 10.46 20.07 3.18
CA GLU A 77 11.39 18.92 3.27
C GLU A 77 10.74 17.62 2.79
N SER A 78 9.47 17.40 3.15
CA SER A 78 8.71 16.25 2.70
C SER A 78 8.57 16.23 1.18
N LEU A 79 8.18 17.36 0.57
CA LEU A 79 8.03 17.45 -0.89
C LEU A 79 9.36 17.35 -1.64
N GLU A 80 10.44 17.93 -1.09
CA GLU A 80 11.79 17.72 -1.62
C GLU A 80 12.12 16.20 -1.70
N ARG A 81 11.84 15.46 -0.64
CA ARG A 81 12.08 14.02 -0.61
C ARG A 81 11.21 13.25 -1.59
N HIS A 82 9.95 13.63 -1.79
CA HIS A 82 9.10 13.02 -2.81
C HIS A 82 9.64 13.27 -4.23
N VAL A 83 10.16 14.48 -4.52
CA VAL A 83 10.86 14.76 -5.77
C VAL A 83 12.07 13.83 -5.95
N GLU A 84 12.91 13.72 -4.93
CA GLU A 84 14.13 12.89 -4.97
C GLU A 84 13.84 11.40 -5.19
N THR A 85 12.72 10.92 -4.67
CA THR A 85 12.30 9.52 -4.78
C THR A 85 11.36 9.25 -5.95
N GLY A 86 11.15 10.24 -6.82
CA GLY A 86 10.46 10.09 -8.09
C GLY A 86 8.94 9.88 -7.98
N PHE A 87 8.30 10.50 -7.01
CA PHE A 87 6.84 10.54 -6.97
C PHE A 87 6.29 11.51 -8.01
N ASP A 88 5.16 11.11 -8.62
CA ASP A 88 4.42 11.90 -9.60
C ASP A 88 3.21 12.61 -8.98
N ILE A 89 2.64 12.04 -7.94
CA ILE A 89 1.41 12.48 -7.30
C ILE A 89 1.57 12.35 -5.78
N VAL A 90 1.16 13.39 -5.04
CA VAL A 90 1.29 13.39 -3.58
C VAL A 90 0.00 13.92 -2.92
N ALA A 91 -0.48 13.19 -1.93
CA ALA A 91 -1.45 13.64 -0.94
C ALA A 91 -0.75 13.77 0.41
N VAL A 92 -0.72 14.97 0.96
CA VAL A 92 -0.35 15.19 2.36
C VAL A 92 -1.61 14.97 3.20
N THR A 93 -1.50 14.13 4.23
CA THR A 93 -2.65 13.65 5.01
C THR A 93 -2.38 13.77 6.50
N ASP A 94 -2.04 14.97 6.93
CA ASP A 94 -1.81 15.26 8.33
C ASP A 94 -3.04 14.99 9.19
N HIS A 95 -2.84 14.51 10.41
CA HIS A 95 -3.92 14.21 11.35
C HIS A 95 -4.83 15.41 11.60
N GLY A 96 -6.11 15.26 11.27
CA GLY A 96 -7.14 16.27 11.55
C GLY A 96 -6.88 17.63 10.89
N THR A 97 -5.99 17.71 9.91
CA THR A 97 -5.60 18.94 9.22
C THR A 97 -5.68 18.72 7.71
N VAL A 98 -6.63 19.40 7.06
CA VAL A 98 -6.79 19.31 5.60
C VAL A 98 -5.65 20.04 4.90
N ASP A 99 -5.07 19.37 3.90
CA ASP A 99 -4.09 19.98 2.99
C ASP A 99 -4.80 20.80 1.91
N TYR A 100 -5.02 22.09 2.19
CA TYR A 100 -5.62 23.02 1.23
C TYR A 100 -4.62 23.51 0.19
N SER A 101 -3.42 23.88 0.63
CA SER A 101 -2.43 24.54 -0.23
C SER A 101 -1.01 24.23 0.21
N TRP A 102 -0.13 24.07 -0.78
CA TRP A 102 1.32 24.00 -0.54
C TRP A 102 2.00 25.38 -0.60
N ARG A 103 1.29 26.39 -1.13
CA ARG A 103 1.85 27.76 -1.23
C ARG A 103 1.84 28.48 0.09
N GLU A 104 0.76 28.34 0.84
CA GLU A 104 0.56 29.06 2.09
C GLU A 104 -0.25 28.24 3.10
N ASN A 105 -0.14 28.62 4.37
CA ASN A 105 -0.88 27.97 5.42
C ASN A 105 -2.33 28.45 5.47
N THR A 106 -3.22 27.66 4.90
CA THR A 106 -4.67 27.90 4.90
C THR A 106 -5.43 27.04 5.91
N GLY A 107 -4.77 26.04 6.53
CA GLY A 107 -5.39 25.04 7.40
C GLY A 107 -5.41 25.39 8.88
N SER A 108 -6.18 24.60 9.65
CA SER A 108 -6.22 24.68 11.10
C SER A 108 -4.94 24.14 11.73
N LYS A 109 -4.25 25.00 12.49
CA LYS A 109 -3.05 24.63 13.25
C LYS A 109 -3.38 23.96 14.61
N PHE A 110 -4.60 23.45 14.79
CA PHE A 110 -5.04 23.01 16.11
C PHE A 110 -4.26 21.80 16.63
N ILE A 111 -4.13 20.76 15.81
CA ILE A 111 -3.40 19.53 16.19
C ILE A 111 -1.92 19.82 16.37
N GLY A 112 -1.31 20.57 15.48
CA GLY A 112 0.07 20.96 15.63
C GLY A 112 0.34 21.81 16.87
N LYS A 113 -0.61 22.66 17.29
CA LYS A 113 -0.49 23.36 18.59
C LYS A 113 -0.51 22.39 19.75
N ILE A 114 -1.34 21.35 19.70
CA ILE A 114 -1.40 20.29 20.72
C ILE A 114 -0.06 19.51 20.72
N MET A 115 0.46 19.12 19.57
CA MET A 115 1.74 18.39 19.47
C MET A 115 2.92 19.22 19.99
N LYS A 116 2.93 20.53 19.72
CA LYS A 116 3.91 21.44 20.31
C LYS A 116 3.80 21.52 21.85
N LEU A 117 2.60 21.54 22.38
CA LEU A 117 2.36 21.56 23.84
C LEU A 117 2.83 20.28 24.52
N VAL A 118 2.82 19.14 23.83
CA VAL A 118 3.34 17.86 24.34
C VAL A 118 4.81 17.64 23.98
N GLY A 119 5.50 18.66 23.45
CA GLY A 119 6.95 18.64 23.23
C GLY A 119 7.41 17.78 22.05
N ARG A 120 6.50 17.47 21.11
CA ARG A 120 6.82 16.57 20.00
C ARG A 120 7.38 17.23 18.74
N THR A 121 7.22 18.56 18.52
CA THR A 121 7.74 19.22 17.32
C THR A 121 8.11 20.68 17.55
N ASP A 122 9.15 21.14 16.87
CA ASP A 122 9.37 22.54 16.56
C ASP A 122 8.51 22.89 15.32
N PHE A 123 7.45 23.63 15.57
CA PHE A 123 6.38 23.89 14.61
C PHE A 123 6.83 24.93 13.57
N ASN A 124 7.58 24.50 12.59
CA ASN A 124 7.91 25.31 11.41
C ASN A 124 7.32 24.65 10.18
N LEU A 125 6.17 25.11 9.73
CA LEU A 125 5.43 24.51 8.62
C LEU A 125 6.09 24.71 7.25
N ASP A 126 6.97 25.65 7.09
CA ASP A 126 7.78 25.96 5.89
C ASP A 126 7.08 25.64 4.55
N TYR A 127 6.06 26.43 4.23
CA TYR A 127 5.33 26.34 2.95
C TYR A 127 6.20 26.79 1.77
N LEU A 128 5.83 26.32 0.56
CA LEU A 128 6.65 26.55 -0.63
C LEU A 128 6.60 27.99 -1.16
N GLY A 129 5.46 28.71 -0.98
CA GLY A 129 5.18 29.92 -1.75
C GLY A 129 4.97 29.61 -3.23
N ASP A 130 5.07 30.62 -4.08
CA ASP A 130 4.90 30.42 -5.53
C ASP A 130 6.13 29.78 -6.19
N SER A 131 7.32 30.02 -5.65
CA SER A 131 8.57 29.44 -6.14
C SER A 131 9.67 29.51 -5.09
N GLY A 132 10.72 28.71 -5.27
CA GLY A 132 11.86 28.72 -4.36
C GLY A 132 12.95 27.75 -4.77
N THR A 133 13.77 27.39 -3.79
CA THR A 133 14.85 26.41 -3.94
C THR A 133 14.79 25.44 -2.78
N PHE A 134 14.86 24.16 -3.05
CA PHE A 134 14.99 23.09 -2.06
C PHE A 134 16.40 23.09 -1.45
N LYS A 135 16.56 22.36 -0.35
CA LYS A 135 17.83 22.30 0.38
C LYS A 135 18.94 21.65 -0.47
N ASN A 136 18.59 20.72 -1.35
CA ASN A 136 19.52 20.08 -2.31
C ASN A 136 19.90 20.98 -3.49
N GLY A 137 19.35 22.19 -3.58
CA GLY A 137 19.64 23.17 -4.63
C GLY A 137 18.68 23.13 -5.82
N THR A 138 17.77 22.17 -5.92
CA THR A 138 16.75 22.07 -6.97
C THR A 138 15.78 23.27 -6.85
N LYS A 139 15.57 23.98 -7.93
CA LYS A 139 14.58 25.06 -7.97
C LYS A 139 13.21 24.50 -8.28
N TYR A 140 12.19 25.12 -7.69
CA TYR A 140 10.81 24.73 -7.91
C TYR A 140 9.90 25.94 -8.12
N GLU A 141 8.76 25.70 -8.75
CA GLU A 141 7.63 26.61 -8.85
C GLU A 141 6.32 25.86 -8.67
N MET A 142 5.33 26.56 -8.11
CA MET A 142 3.96 26.08 -7.99
C MET A 142 3.13 26.62 -9.14
N VAL A 143 2.55 25.74 -9.94
CA VAL A 143 1.74 26.10 -11.11
C VAL A 143 0.34 25.52 -10.96
N GLU A 144 -0.67 26.32 -11.29
CA GLU A 144 -2.04 25.87 -11.41
C GLU A 144 -2.35 25.57 -12.90
N LYS A 145 -2.89 24.37 -13.16
CA LYS A 145 -3.34 23.95 -14.49
C LYS A 145 -4.75 23.37 -14.37
N ASN A 146 -5.74 24.00 -14.98
CA ASN A 146 -7.14 23.53 -14.98
C ASN A 146 -7.77 23.31 -13.60
N GLY A 147 -7.33 24.09 -12.59
CA GLY A 147 -7.81 23.98 -11.22
C GLY A 147 -7.02 23.02 -10.34
N ASP A 148 -6.01 22.35 -10.87
CA ASP A 148 -5.08 21.50 -10.13
C ASP A 148 -3.75 22.19 -9.87
N ASP A 149 -3.19 21.99 -8.69
CA ASP A 149 -1.89 22.48 -8.28
C ASP A 149 -0.78 21.47 -8.60
N TYR A 150 0.30 21.98 -9.21
CA TYR A 150 1.49 21.20 -9.55
C TYR A 150 2.75 21.86 -8.98
N LEU A 151 3.62 21.02 -8.47
CA LEU A 151 5.00 21.40 -8.14
C LEU A 151 5.89 21.00 -9.33
N LEU A 152 6.47 22.01 -9.99
CA LEU A 152 7.43 21.80 -11.08
C LEU A 152 8.84 22.05 -10.59
N THR A 153 9.82 21.31 -11.11
CA THR A 153 11.24 21.51 -10.77
C THR A 153 12.09 21.73 -12.00
N ASP A 154 13.22 22.41 -11.82
CA ASP A 154 14.23 22.59 -12.88
C ASP A 154 14.96 21.29 -13.25
N SER A 155 14.84 20.23 -12.43
CA SER A 155 15.28 18.87 -12.75
C SER A 155 14.30 18.11 -13.64
N GLY A 156 13.12 18.68 -13.94
CA GLY A 156 12.11 18.10 -14.81
C GLY A 156 11.03 17.29 -14.11
N SER A 157 11.01 17.26 -12.77
CA SER A 157 9.92 16.61 -12.03
C SER A 157 8.66 17.48 -12.05
N GLU A 158 7.51 16.82 -12.16
CA GLU A 158 6.19 17.44 -12.05
C GLU A 158 5.34 16.61 -11.10
N ILE A 159 5.01 17.16 -9.93
CA ILE A 159 4.18 16.49 -8.93
C ILE A 159 2.80 17.14 -8.87
N LEU A 160 1.76 16.33 -9.10
CA LEU A 160 0.37 16.72 -8.87
C LEU A 160 0.06 16.67 -7.37
N LYS A 161 -0.54 17.74 -6.84
CA LYS A 161 -1.14 17.76 -5.51
C LYS A 161 -2.53 17.14 -5.53
N ILE A 162 -2.79 16.10 -4.75
CA ILE A 162 -4.16 15.63 -4.51
C ILE A 162 -4.87 16.62 -3.57
N PRO A 163 -6.05 17.12 -3.94
CA PRO A 163 -6.77 18.11 -3.13
C PRO A 163 -7.37 17.50 -1.87
N TYR A 164 -7.39 18.28 -0.79
CA TYR A 164 -8.07 18.00 0.47
C TYR A 164 -7.61 16.72 1.18
N GLY A 165 -6.33 16.37 1.04
CA GLY A 165 -5.76 15.24 1.78
C GLY A 165 -5.86 15.46 3.29
N ILE A 166 -6.30 14.45 4.03
CA ILE A 166 -6.39 14.45 5.48
C ILE A 166 -6.42 13.02 6.01
N GLU A 167 -5.76 12.77 7.12
CA GLU A 167 -6.07 11.60 7.94
C GLU A 167 -7.07 11.99 9.03
N ASN A 168 -8.29 11.48 8.90
CA ASN A 168 -9.35 11.67 9.86
C ASN A 168 -9.13 10.79 11.08
N ASN A 169 -8.98 11.39 12.25
CA ASN A 169 -8.82 10.69 13.52
C ASN A 169 -10.11 10.73 14.30
N ALA A 170 -10.61 9.56 14.64
CA ALA A 170 -11.71 9.45 15.59
C ALA A 170 -11.22 9.69 17.03
N VAL A 171 -11.84 10.61 17.73
CA VAL A 171 -11.44 10.99 19.09
C VAL A 171 -11.71 9.87 20.10
N SER A 172 -12.79 9.10 19.89
CA SER A 172 -13.25 8.13 20.89
C SER A 172 -12.67 6.72 20.71
N VAL A 173 -12.28 6.33 19.50
CA VAL A 173 -11.89 4.96 19.18
C VAL A 173 -10.57 4.85 18.43
N ASN A 174 -9.83 5.95 18.32
CA ASN A 174 -8.55 6.01 17.62
C ASN A 174 -8.66 5.36 16.23
N ALA A 175 -9.63 5.80 15.45
CA ALA A 175 -9.88 5.29 14.10
C ALA A 175 -9.23 6.23 13.10
N HIS A 176 -8.44 5.67 12.18
CA HIS A 176 -7.71 6.41 11.17
C HIS A 176 -8.29 6.11 9.78
N VAL A 177 -8.70 7.16 9.09
CA VAL A 177 -9.29 7.10 7.76
C VAL A 177 -8.70 8.19 6.90
N ASN A 178 -7.95 7.85 5.86
CA ASN A 178 -7.57 8.84 4.87
C ASN A 178 -8.74 9.23 4.00
N SER A 179 -8.79 10.50 3.64
CA SER A 179 -9.72 10.99 2.63
C SER A 179 -9.10 12.07 1.75
N TRP A 180 -9.65 12.16 0.53
CA TRP A 180 -9.21 13.06 -0.53
C TRP A 180 -10.39 13.54 -1.35
N PHE A 181 -10.19 14.61 -2.15
CA PHE A 181 -11.16 15.18 -3.09
C PHE A 181 -12.43 15.77 -2.47
N ALA A 182 -12.48 15.91 -1.14
CA ALA A 182 -13.57 16.57 -0.43
C ALA A 182 -13.06 17.25 0.83
N ASP A 183 -13.51 18.47 1.08
CA ASP A 183 -13.16 19.22 2.29
C ASP A 183 -13.96 18.69 3.50
N PHE A 184 -13.46 17.66 4.13
CA PHE A 184 -14.03 17.10 5.38
C PHE A 184 -13.29 17.60 6.62
N SER A 185 -13.08 18.92 6.72
CA SER A 185 -12.29 19.56 7.79
C SER A 185 -13.09 19.88 9.07
N ARG A 186 -14.39 19.89 8.98
CA ARG A 186 -15.23 20.56 9.99
C ARG A 186 -15.75 19.68 11.10
N ASN A 187 -15.62 18.38 10.95
CA ASN A 187 -16.16 17.42 11.91
C ASN A 187 -15.04 16.51 12.41
N LEU A 188 -14.85 16.49 13.73
CA LEU A 188 -14.06 15.44 14.34
C LEU A 188 -14.93 14.18 14.35
N PRO A 189 -14.63 13.15 13.54
CA PRO A 189 -15.45 11.96 13.50
C PRO A 189 -15.39 11.24 14.86
N SER A 190 -16.49 10.60 15.24
CA SER A 190 -16.56 9.86 16.50
C SER A 190 -16.04 8.41 16.33
N ASP A 191 -16.10 7.89 15.11
CA ASP A 191 -15.60 6.56 14.74
C ASP A 191 -15.30 6.45 13.24
N TYR A 192 -14.95 5.25 12.78
CA TYR A 192 -14.72 4.97 11.35
C TYR A 192 -15.94 5.29 10.48
N LYS A 193 -17.15 4.99 10.97
CA LYS A 193 -18.38 5.20 10.19
C LYS A 193 -18.65 6.69 9.97
N ASP A 194 -18.48 7.50 10.99
CA ASP A 194 -18.66 8.95 10.87
C ASP A 194 -17.68 9.57 9.87
N ALA A 195 -16.42 9.11 9.87
CA ALA A 195 -15.43 9.56 8.91
C ALA A 195 -15.80 9.18 7.47
N VAL A 196 -16.06 7.90 7.24
CA VAL A 196 -16.39 7.38 5.89
C VAL A 196 -17.69 8.01 5.38
N ALA A 197 -18.76 8.02 6.16
CA ALA A 197 -20.06 8.59 5.78
C ALA A 197 -19.97 10.11 5.52
N GLY A 198 -19.17 10.83 6.31
CA GLY A 198 -18.96 12.27 6.13
C GLY A 198 -18.23 12.60 4.84
N VAL A 199 -17.22 11.82 4.49
CA VAL A 199 -16.48 11.95 3.23
C VAL A 199 -17.36 11.58 2.05
N ASP A 200 -18.12 10.49 2.15
CA ASP A 200 -19.07 10.04 1.13
C ASP A 200 -20.11 11.12 0.80
N ALA A 201 -20.71 11.70 1.83
CA ALA A 201 -21.70 12.77 1.68
C ALA A 201 -21.19 14.03 0.96
N LEU A 202 -19.87 14.23 0.92
CA LEU A 202 -19.22 15.33 0.23
C LEU A 202 -18.65 14.91 -1.16
N GLY A 203 -18.85 13.66 -1.56
CA GLY A 203 -18.33 13.13 -2.82
C GLY A 203 -16.82 12.92 -2.84
N GLY A 204 -16.19 12.80 -1.68
CA GLY A 204 -14.77 12.44 -1.54
C GLY A 204 -14.52 10.95 -1.71
N LEU A 205 -13.26 10.54 -1.57
CA LEU A 205 -12.85 9.14 -1.47
C LEU A 205 -12.18 8.91 -0.13
N SER A 206 -12.29 7.70 0.39
CA SER A 206 -11.68 7.32 1.66
C SER A 206 -11.07 5.92 1.64
N VAL A 207 -10.13 5.67 2.56
CA VAL A 207 -9.51 4.38 2.81
C VAL A 207 -9.32 4.19 4.31
N ILE A 208 -9.56 3.00 4.81
CA ILE A 208 -9.28 2.64 6.20
C ILE A 208 -7.78 2.37 6.33
N ASN A 209 -7.10 3.20 7.13
CA ASN A 209 -5.65 3.14 7.27
C ASN A 209 -5.21 2.00 8.20
N HIS A 210 -4.08 1.36 7.84
CA HIS A 210 -3.32 0.43 8.68
C HIS A 210 -4.18 -0.31 9.75
N PRO A 211 -5.23 -1.04 9.32
CA PRO A 211 -6.22 -1.62 10.22
C PRO A 211 -5.61 -2.56 11.28
N GLY A 212 -4.47 -3.17 10.98
CA GLY A 212 -3.73 -4.03 11.91
C GLY A 212 -3.26 -3.31 13.17
N GLU A 213 -3.01 -2.02 13.11
CA GLU A 213 -2.60 -1.24 14.26
C GLU A 213 -3.70 -1.17 15.33
N TYR A 214 -4.96 -1.14 14.92
CA TYR A 214 -6.11 -0.96 15.81
C TYR A 214 -6.95 -2.21 16.00
N SER A 215 -6.83 -3.20 15.12
CA SER A 215 -7.53 -4.48 15.24
C SER A 215 -6.85 -5.50 16.15
N GLN A 216 -5.82 -5.10 16.88
CA GLN A 216 -4.96 -5.94 17.73
C GLN A 216 -4.08 -6.94 16.97
N ALA A 217 -4.11 -6.98 15.63
CA ALA A 217 -3.25 -7.87 14.85
C ALA A 217 -1.75 -7.59 15.05
N ARG A 218 -1.39 -6.38 15.46
CA ARG A 218 -0.03 -6.01 15.84
C ARG A 218 0.56 -6.83 17.00
N TYR A 219 -0.29 -7.34 17.89
CA TYR A 219 0.13 -8.17 19.02
C TYR A 219 0.28 -9.63 18.65
N GLU A 220 -0.28 -10.01 17.50
CA GLU A 220 -0.26 -11.36 16.96
C GLU A 220 0.95 -11.64 16.08
N LEU A 221 2.02 -10.88 16.24
CA LEU A 221 3.22 -10.98 15.42
C LEU A 221 3.81 -12.39 15.41
N TYR A 222 3.59 -13.08 16.50
CA TYR A 222 4.02 -14.44 16.72
C TYR A 222 2.91 -15.47 16.60
N GLN A 223 1.69 -15.01 16.38
CA GLN A 223 0.54 -15.89 16.37
C GLN A 223 0.14 -16.17 14.93
N LYS A 224 0.15 -17.44 14.57
CA LYS A 224 -0.30 -17.91 13.26
C LYS A 224 -1.81 -17.74 13.05
N ASP A 225 -2.55 -17.21 14.01
CA ASP A 225 -3.99 -17.01 13.93
C ASP A 225 -4.43 -15.53 13.80
N ALA A 226 -3.52 -14.63 13.46
CA ALA A 226 -3.89 -13.25 13.10
C ALA A 226 -4.99 -13.28 12.03
N TYR A 227 -6.06 -12.52 12.29
CA TYR A 227 -7.30 -12.52 11.50
C TYR A 227 -8.00 -13.89 11.35
N ASN A 228 -7.79 -14.81 12.28
CA ASN A 228 -8.64 -15.99 12.38
C ASN A 228 -10.05 -15.57 12.81
N LEU A 229 -11.03 -15.69 11.92
CA LEU A 229 -12.40 -15.24 12.16
C LEU A 229 -13.18 -16.05 13.21
N ASN A 230 -12.60 -17.14 13.73
CA ASN A 230 -13.11 -17.79 14.93
C ASN A 230 -12.80 -16.99 16.21
N ASN A 231 -11.80 -16.11 16.16
CA ASN A 231 -11.53 -15.15 17.22
C ASN A 231 -12.55 -14.00 17.12
N PRO A 232 -13.35 -13.73 18.18
CA PRO A 232 -14.41 -12.74 18.14
C PRO A 232 -13.89 -11.29 17.92
N VAL A 233 -12.65 -10.99 18.32
CA VAL A 233 -12.04 -9.68 18.11
C VAL A 233 -11.77 -9.45 16.63
N TYR A 234 -11.10 -10.40 15.96
CA TYR A 234 -10.83 -10.29 14.53
C TYR A 234 -12.10 -10.34 13.70
N LYS A 235 -13.06 -11.18 14.09
CA LYS A 235 -14.39 -11.21 13.44
C LYS A 235 -15.08 -9.85 13.54
N TYR A 236 -15.04 -9.20 14.71
CA TYR A 236 -15.64 -7.87 14.91
C TYR A 236 -15.03 -6.83 13.97
N TYR A 237 -13.70 -6.73 13.91
CA TYR A 237 -13.04 -5.75 13.02
C TYR A 237 -13.25 -6.08 11.55
N PHE A 238 -13.19 -7.34 11.16
CA PHE A 238 -13.49 -7.78 9.81
C PHE A 238 -14.90 -7.35 9.38
N GLU A 239 -15.93 -7.65 10.17
CA GLU A 239 -17.32 -7.28 9.84
C GLU A 239 -17.51 -5.75 9.85
N LYS A 240 -16.86 -5.04 10.74
CA LYS A 240 -16.90 -3.58 10.82
C LYS A 240 -16.32 -2.95 9.56
N PHE A 241 -15.10 -3.31 9.18
CA PHE A 241 -14.42 -2.71 8.04
C PHE A 241 -15.08 -3.13 6.71
N TYR A 242 -15.37 -4.42 6.56
CA TYR A 242 -16.09 -4.90 5.39
C TYR A 242 -17.47 -4.26 5.24
N GLY A 243 -18.18 -4.06 6.35
CA GLY A 243 -19.48 -3.39 6.37
C GLY A 243 -19.40 -1.97 5.80
N LEU A 244 -18.39 -1.19 6.21
CA LEU A 244 -18.19 0.17 5.71
C LEU A 244 -17.87 0.21 4.21
N ILE A 245 -16.95 -0.63 3.76
CA ILE A 245 -16.58 -0.74 2.34
C ILE A 245 -17.77 -1.19 1.49
N ASN A 246 -18.62 -2.05 2.02
CA ASN A 246 -19.80 -2.54 1.31
C ASN A 246 -20.96 -1.54 1.32
N GLU A 247 -21.06 -0.66 2.33
CA GLU A 247 -22.13 0.34 2.50
C GLU A 247 -21.82 1.62 1.70
N TYR A 248 -20.55 2.02 1.59
CA TYR A 248 -20.12 3.29 0.96
C TYR A 248 -19.15 3.04 -0.18
N ASP A 249 -19.58 3.29 -1.41
CA ASP A 249 -18.73 3.12 -2.61
C ASP A 249 -17.53 4.09 -2.64
N SER A 250 -17.59 5.17 -1.88
CA SER A 250 -16.47 6.10 -1.68
C SER A 250 -15.38 5.56 -0.76
N CYS A 251 -15.68 4.53 0.06
CA CYS A 251 -14.71 3.81 0.87
C CYS A 251 -14.07 2.70 0.02
N LEU A 252 -12.94 2.99 -0.60
CA LEU A 252 -12.29 2.13 -1.59
C LEU A 252 -11.88 0.77 -1.01
N GLY A 253 -11.43 0.76 0.24
CA GLY A 253 -10.91 -0.43 0.88
C GLY A 253 -9.98 -0.12 2.04
N ILE A 254 -8.85 -0.83 2.10
CA ILE A 254 -7.87 -0.70 3.18
C ILE A 254 -6.46 -0.40 2.66
N ASP A 255 -5.63 0.19 3.52
CA ASP A 255 -4.19 0.28 3.27
C ASP A 255 -3.51 -0.99 3.79
N ILE A 256 -2.91 -1.76 2.87
CA ILE A 256 -2.41 -3.10 3.17
C ILE A 256 -0.94 -3.18 3.55
N ASN A 257 -0.17 -2.13 3.32
CA ASN A 257 1.27 -2.12 3.55
C ASN A 257 1.75 -0.75 4.05
N SER A 258 0.93 -0.11 4.88
CA SER A 258 1.31 1.13 5.53
C SER A 258 2.51 0.94 6.46
N LYS A 259 3.32 1.97 6.63
CA LYS A 259 4.47 2.03 7.55
C LYS A 259 5.62 1.05 7.26
N GLY A 260 5.41 0.00 6.49
CA GLY A 260 6.41 -1.06 6.28
C GLY A 260 6.84 -1.76 7.59
N ASP A 261 6.00 -1.75 8.63
CA ASP A 261 6.34 -2.26 9.95
C ASP A 261 5.50 -3.47 10.37
N ILE A 262 5.81 -3.98 11.55
CA ILE A 262 5.19 -5.17 12.11
C ILE A 262 3.70 -5.04 12.38
N ARG A 263 3.18 -3.81 12.53
CA ARG A 263 1.78 -3.56 12.89
C ARG A 263 0.83 -3.83 11.73
N THR A 264 1.33 -3.74 10.50
CA THR A 264 0.53 -3.81 9.27
C THR A 264 0.78 -5.06 8.44
N ARG A 265 1.65 -5.97 8.90
CA ARG A 265 2.05 -7.17 8.12
C ARG A 265 0.93 -8.13 7.79
N TYR A 266 -0.11 -8.15 8.62
CA TYR A 266 -1.26 -9.04 8.41
C TYR A 266 -2.42 -8.35 7.68
N ASP A 267 -2.28 -7.08 7.29
CA ASP A 267 -3.37 -6.36 6.61
C ASP A 267 -3.68 -6.95 5.23
N ARG A 268 -2.69 -7.53 4.56
CA ARG A 268 -2.93 -8.30 3.33
C ARG A 268 -3.80 -9.53 3.55
N LYS A 269 -3.65 -10.20 4.70
CA LYS A 269 -4.50 -11.34 5.08
C LYS A 269 -5.94 -10.89 5.35
N LEU A 270 -6.10 -9.74 6.01
CA LEU A 270 -7.42 -9.12 6.19
C LEU A 270 -8.07 -8.80 4.86
N TRP A 271 -7.31 -8.19 3.94
CA TRP A 271 -7.77 -7.87 2.60
C TRP A 271 -8.21 -9.10 1.81
N ASP A 272 -7.43 -10.17 1.80
CA ASP A 272 -7.77 -11.43 1.13
C ASP A 272 -9.07 -12.04 1.67
N LEU A 273 -9.28 -12.02 2.99
CA LEU A 273 -10.54 -12.43 3.61
C LEU A 273 -11.73 -11.57 3.16
N MET A 274 -11.52 -10.26 3.01
CA MET A 274 -12.55 -9.35 2.51
C MET A 274 -12.86 -9.61 1.04
N LEU A 275 -11.84 -9.84 0.20
CA LEU A 275 -11.99 -10.22 -1.21
C LEU A 275 -12.78 -11.52 -1.35
N THR A 276 -12.43 -12.54 -0.57
CA THR A 276 -13.14 -13.83 -0.56
C THR A 276 -14.63 -13.66 -0.20
N LYS A 277 -14.95 -12.73 0.70
CA LYS A 277 -16.35 -12.44 1.04
C LYS A 277 -17.05 -11.64 -0.06
N ALA A 278 -16.41 -10.61 -0.59
CA ALA A 278 -16.94 -9.72 -1.62
C ALA A 278 -17.21 -10.44 -2.94
N ALA A 279 -16.31 -11.32 -3.37
CA ALA A 279 -16.43 -12.10 -4.60
C ALA A 279 -17.74 -12.89 -4.67
N LYS A 280 -18.24 -13.40 -3.53
CA LYS A 280 -19.52 -14.13 -3.47
C LYS A 280 -20.74 -13.26 -3.82
N SER A 281 -20.61 -11.94 -3.75
CA SER A 281 -21.66 -10.98 -4.12
C SER A 281 -21.33 -10.20 -5.40
N GLY A 282 -20.28 -10.60 -6.12
CA GLY A 282 -19.82 -9.91 -7.34
C GLY A 282 -19.21 -8.52 -7.07
N LYS A 283 -18.79 -8.27 -5.82
CA LYS A 283 -18.11 -7.03 -5.41
C LYS A 283 -16.61 -7.24 -5.27
N THR A 284 -15.86 -6.17 -5.27
CA THR A 284 -14.44 -6.15 -4.97
C THR A 284 -14.15 -5.28 -3.74
N VAL A 285 -12.99 -5.46 -3.15
CA VAL A 285 -12.42 -4.60 -2.12
C VAL A 285 -11.05 -4.16 -2.62
N LEU A 286 -10.85 -2.87 -2.75
CA LEU A 286 -9.58 -2.35 -3.22
C LEU A 286 -8.55 -2.29 -2.08
N ALA A 287 -7.28 -2.22 -2.44
CA ALA A 287 -6.20 -2.10 -1.48
C ALA A 287 -5.14 -1.15 -2.01
N ILE A 288 -4.80 -0.14 -1.24
CA ILE A 288 -3.66 0.75 -1.52
C ILE A 288 -2.44 0.30 -0.73
N ALA A 289 -1.28 0.83 -1.10
CA ALA A 289 -0.11 0.85 -0.25
C ALA A 289 0.37 2.29 -0.09
N SER A 290 0.80 2.63 1.10
CA SER A 290 1.31 3.96 1.42
C SER A 290 2.48 3.87 2.40
N SER A 291 3.21 4.97 2.57
CA SER A 291 4.32 5.00 3.51
C SER A 291 3.90 5.33 4.94
N ASP A 292 2.81 6.09 5.10
CA ASP A 292 2.45 6.71 6.40
C ASP A 292 3.69 7.39 7.03
N ALA A 293 4.42 8.13 6.18
CA ALA A 293 5.74 8.60 6.53
C ALA A 293 5.67 9.76 7.51
N HIS A 294 6.31 9.56 8.67
CA HIS A 294 6.53 10.59 9.70
C HIS A 294 7.97 11.13 9.66
N GLN A 295 8.84 10.52 8.83
CA GLN A 295 10.24 10.87 8.66
C GLN A 295 10.64 10.71 7.19
N LEU A 296 11.68 11.46 6.74
CA LEU A 296 12.09 11.49 5.34
C LEU A 296 12.55 10.13 4.79
N ASP A 297 13.21 9.34 5.61
CA ASP A 297 13.70 7.99 5.25
C ASP A 297 12.56 6.98 5.03
N LYS A 298 11.35 7.30 5.47
CA LYS A 298 10.16 6.44 5.32
C LYS A 298 9.30 6.77 4.08
N ILE A 299 9.52 7.90 3.43
CA ILE A 299 8.66 8.39 2.32
C ILE A 299 8.52 7.38 1.18
N ASP A 300 9.54 6.58 0.90
CA ASP A 300 9.52 5.63 -0.22
C ASP A 300 9.30 4.15 0.20
N THR A 301 8.77 3.89 1.37
CA THR A 301 8.49 2.52 1.82
C THR A 301 7.21 1.93 1.25
N GLY A 302 6.26 2.75 0.86
CA GLY A 302 5.00 2.34 0.23
C GLY A 302 4.48 3.40 -0.73
N SER A 303 3.88 2.95 -1.82
CA SER A 303 3.26 3.81 -2.84
C SER A 303 2.14 3.06 -3.55
N THR A 304 1.22 3.82 -4.14
CA THR A 304 0.22 3.30 -5.07
C THR A 304 0.59 3.75 -6.48
N VAL A 305 0.70 2.82 -7.41
CA VAL A 305 0.99 3.14 -8.81
C VAL A 305 -0.33 3.28 -9.55
N ILE A 306 -0.74 4.50 -9.86
CA ILE A 306 -2.01 4.81 -10.53
C ILE A 306 -1.84 4.71 -12.04
N LEU A 307 -2.79 4.06 -12.69
CA LEU A 307 -2.89 3.92 -14.14
C LEU A 307 -3.86 4.96 -14.68
N ALA A 308 -3.36 5.96 -15.37
CA ALA A 308 -4.22 7.00 -15.95
C ALA A 308 -3.59 7.57 -17.23
N GLN A 309 -4.44 8.09 -18.12
CA GLN A 309 -3.95 8.76 -19.34
C GLN A 309 -3.34 10.13 -19.01
N ASN A 310 -3.96 10.85 -18.06
CA ASN A 310 -3.54 12.18 -17.68
C ASN A 310 -3.18 12.24 -16.19
N LYS A 311 -2.25 13.12 -15.86
CA LYS A 311 -1.87 13.42 -14.48
C LYS A 311 -2.67 14.65 -14.01
N ASP A 312 -3.95 14.45 -13.71
CA ASP A 312 -4.86 15.45 -13.15
C ASP A 312 -5.77 14.81 -12.09
N SER A 313 -6.35 15.65 -11.21
CA SER A 313 -7.17 15.18 -10.08
C SER A 313 -8.38 14.36 -10.50
N GLN A 314 -8.99 14.69 -11.63
CA GLN A 314 -10.17 13.97 -12.15
C GLN A 314 -9.79 12.56 -12.61
N SER A 315 -8.72 12.43 -13.38
CA SER A 315 -8.19 11.14 -13.87
C SER A 315 -7.74 10.26 -12.72
N VAL A 316 -7.02 10.84 -11.75
CA VAL A 316 -6.58 10.14 -10.54
C VAL A 316 -7.75 9.65 -9.71
N LYS A 317 -8.75 10.50 -9.48
CA LYS A 317 -9.97 10.11 -8.75
C LYS A 317 -10.71 8.97 -9.43
N SER A 318 -10.86 9.05 -10.76
CA SER A 318 -11.51 7.99 -11.55
C SER A 318 -10.73 6.67 -11.47
N ALA A 319 -9.42 6.70 -11.63
CA ALA A 319 -8.58 5.50 -11.54
C ALA A 319 -8.67 4.84 -10.15
N LEU A 320 -8.68 5.64 -9.07
CA LEU A 320 -8.87 5.12 -7.72
C LEU A 320 -10.24 4.46 -7.53
N GLN A 321 -11.32 5.07 -8.05
CA GLN A 321 -12.67 4.52 -7.98
C GLN A 321 -12.83 3.20 -8.77
N ASN A 322 -12.15 3.10 -9.91
CA ASN A 322 -12.20 1.93 -10.78
C ASN A 322 -11.25 0.80 -10.36
N GLY A 323 -10.33 1.05 -9.42
CA GLY A 323 -9.28 0.09 -9.06
C GLY A 323 -8.16 -0.01 -10.10
N GLU A 324 -7.98 1.00 -10.92
CA GLU A 324 -6.96 1.08 -11.97
C GLU A 324 -5.61 1.50 -11.38
N PHE A 325 -5.08 0.67 -10.47
CA PHE A 325 -3.82 0.93 -9.78
C PHE A 325 -3.20 -0.34 -9.19
N PHE A 326 -1.94 -0.25 -8.77
CA PHE A 326 -1.22 -1.29 -8.04
C PHE A 326 -0.73 -0.77 -6.70
N ALA A 327 -0.88 -1.58 -5.66
CA ALA A 327 -0.22 -1.35 -4.38
C ALA A 327 1.26 -1.80 -4.48
N GLN A 328 2.20 -0.94 -4.14
CA GLN A 328 3.63 -1.22 -4.17
C GLN A 328 4.26 -0.86 -2.83
N SER A 329 5.08 -1.75 -2.28
CA SER A 329 5.70 -1.54 -0.98
C SER A 329 7.05 -2.23 -0.89
N THR A 330 7.95 -1.69 -0.08
CA THR A 330 9.18 -2.36 0.36
C THR A 330 8.90 -3.35 1.50
N CYS A 331 7.72 -3.32 2.10
CA CYS A 331 7.31 -4.32 3.09
C CYS A 331 7.08 -5.66 2.40
N ILE A 332 7.98 -6.61 2.64
CA ILE A 332 8.10 -7.80 1.83
C ILE A 332 7.01 -8.81 2.15
N CYS A 333 7.01 -9.38 3.34
CA CYS A 333 6.12 -10.46 3.70
C CYS A 333 5.97 -10.55 5.22
N ASN A 334 4.85 -11.11 5.67
CA ASN A 334 4.75 -11.61 7.04
C ASN A 334 5.36 -13.02 7.14
N HIS A 335 5.48 -13.52 8.36
CA HIS A 335 6.07 -14.84 8.60
C HIS A 335 5.33 -15.97 7.88
N ASP A 336 4.00 -15.98 7.92
CA ASP A 336 3.18 -17.02 7.29
C ASP A 336 3.40 -17.03 5.76
N GLU A 337 3.56 -15.87 5.14
CA GLU A 337 3.86 -15.76 3.71
C GLU A 337 5.26 -16.25 3.37
N LEU A 338 6.27 -15.96 4.23
CA LEU A 338 7.63 -16.47 4.04
C LEU A 338 7.70 -17.99 4.19
N GLU A 339 7.00 -18.57 5.17
CA GLU A 339 6.88 -20.04 5.29
C GLU A 339 6.28 -20.65 4.03
N GLN A 340 5.20 -20.10 3.50
CA GLN A 340 4.56 -20.58 2.28
C GLN A 340 5.49 -20.47 1.06
N ILE A 341 6.23 -19.39 0.94
CA ILE A 341 7.22 -19.21 -0.13
C ILE A 341 8.33 -20.25 -0.01
N ALA A 342 8.89 -20.43 1.19
CA ALA A 342 9.93 -21.43 1.42
C ALA A 342 9.43 -22.85 1.08
N ALA A 343 8.23 -23.21 1.53
CA ALA A 343 7.62 -24.50 1.24
C ALA A 343 7.43 -24.72 -0.26
N ALA A 344 6.87 -23.75 -0.97
CA ALA A 344 6.65 -23.82 -2.41
C ALA A 344 7.99 -23.88 -3.20
N LEU A 345 8.98 -23.08 -2.83
CA LEU A 345 10.31 -23.16 -3.45
C LEU A 345 10.94 -24.53 -3.30
N LYS A 346 10.83 -25.13 -2.09
CA LYS A 346 11.36 -26.46 -1.84
C LYS A 346 10.63 -27.53 -2.65
N GLU A 347 9.31 -27.46 -2.70
CA GLU A 347 8.48 -28.43 -3.42
C GLU A 347 8.72 -28.42 -4.92
N PHE A 348 8.73 -27.23 -5.54
CA PHE A 348 8.77 -27.11 -7.00
C PHE A 348 10.20 -27.04 -7.58
N TYR A 349 11.16 -26.56 -6.81
CA TYR A 349 12.51 -26.28 -7.29
C TYR A 349 13.63 -26.93 -6.46
N GLY A 350 13.28 -27.56 -5.35
CA GLY A 350 14.26 -28.14 -4.44
C GLY A 350 14.97 -27.06 -3.61
N GLU A 351 16.09 -27.46 -3.00
CA GLU A 351 16.87 -26.60 -2.10
C GLU A 351 17.80 -25.66 -2.88
N THR A 352 17.23 -24.74 -3.62
CA THR A 352 17.95 -23.67 -4.32
C THR A 352 18.58 -22.66 -3.36
N GLU A 353 19.48 -21.80 -3.85
CA GLU A 353 20.05 -20.72 -3.01
C GLU A 353 18.95 -19.76 -2.51
N LEU A 354 17.95 -19.43 -3.35
CA LEU A 354 16.81 -18.60 -2.92
C LEU A 354 15.99 -19.31 -1.83
N TYR A 355 15.74 -20.62 -1.96
CA TYR A 355 15.10 -21.37 -0.89
C TYR A 355 15.88 -21.27 0.42
N LYS A 356 17.20 -21.50 0.40
CA LYS A 356 18.04 -21.45 1.60
C LYS A 356 18.04 -20.06 2.25
N GLU A 357 18.03 -19.02 1.44
CA GLU A 357 17.95 -17.64 1.91
C GLU A 357 16.63 -17.39 2.67
N ILE A 358 15.50 -17.69 2.03
CA ILE A 358 14.17 -17.50 2.63
C ILE A 358 13.94 -18.42 3.85
N ASP A 359 14.31 -19.68 3.76
CA ASP A 359 14.23 -20.65 4.86
C ASP A 359 15.12 -20.24 6.05
N GLY A 360 16.27 -19.61 5.76
CA GLY A 360 17.13 -19.01 6.77
C GLY A 360 16.44 -17.88 7.54
N ILE A 361 15.72 -16.99 6.84
CA ILE A 361 14.93 -15.93 7.46
C ILE A 361 13.83 -16.49 8.34
N VAL A 362 13.08 -17.47 7.82
CA VAL A 362 12.00 -18.13 8.58
C VAL A 362 12.56 -18.73 9.89
N LYS A 363 13.68 -19.44 9.82
CA LYS A 363 14.32 -20.05 11.00
C LYS A 363 14.85 -19.03 12.00
N GLU A 364 15.45 -17.94 11.52
CA GLU A 364 15.91 -16.86 12.40
C GLU A 364 14.74 -16.21 13.13
N TYR A 365 13.63 -16.00 12.43
CA TYR A 365 12.39 -15.49 12.99
C TYR A 365 11.81 -16.42 14.06
N GLU A 366 11.79 -17.72 13.82
CA GLU A 366 11.32 -18.73 14.77
C GLU A 366 12.21 -18.79 16.00
N ALA A 367 13.54 -18.77 15.84
CA ALA A 367 14.48 -18.75 16.95
C ALA A 367 14.32 -17.53 17.85
N GLN A 368 14.16 -16.35 17.29
CA GLN A 368 13.91 -15.12 18.03
C GLN A 368 12.58 -15.17 18.81
N ARG A 369 11.58 -15.84 18.25
CA ARG A 369 10.29 -16.08 18.91
C ARG A 369 10.43 -16.99 20.12
N GLU A 370 11.13 -18.14 19.97
CA GLU A 370 11.35 -19.09 21.07
C GLU A 370 12.14 -18.48 22.23
N GLU A 371 13.17 -17.68 21.93
CA GLU A 371 13.96 -16.99 22.93
C GLU A 371 13.10 -16.06 23.78
N LYS A 372 12.10 -15.46 23.20
CA LYS A 372 11.22 -14.49 23.82
C LYS A 372 10.10 -15.13 24.63
N ASP A 373 9.47 -16.18 24.15
CA ASP A 373 8.49 -16.97 24.90
C ASP A 373 9.09 -17.51 26.20
N ASN A 374 10.41 -17.74 26.21
CA ASN A 374 11.17 -18.14 27.40
C ASN A 374 11.60 -16.97 28.31
N SER A 375 11.57 -15.74 27.84
CA SER A 375 12.09 -14.56 28.58
C SER A 375 11.01 -13.62 29.12
N SER A 376 9.73 -13.78 28.73
CA SER A 376 8.70 -12.79 29.04
C SER A 376 8.06 -12.99 30.41
N SER A 377 8.47 -12.18 31.36
CA SER A 377 7.63 -11.77 32.50
C SER A 377 6.99 -10.38 32.33
N ASP A 378 7.34 -9.61 31.31
CA ASP A 378 6.86 -8.24 31.10
C ASP A 378 6.22 -8.03 29.72
N GLY A 379 4.92 -7.71 29.72
CA GLY A 379 4.07 -7.53 28.56
C GLY A 379 4.39 -6.35 27.63
N ASN A 380 5.63 -5.89 27.58
CA ASN A 380 6.06 -4.79 26.71
C ASN A 380 7.12 -5.28 25.73
N VAL A 381 6.64 -5.85 24.64
CA VAL A 381 7.48 -6.48 23.65
C VAL A 381 7.53 -5.65 22.38
N SER A 382 8.48 -4.74 22.30
CA SER A 382 8.96 -4.22 21.02
C SER A 382 10.14 -5.04 20.54
N VAL A 383 9.91 -6.20 19.96
CA VAL A 383 10.97 -6.87 19.20
C VAL A 383 10.90 -6.40 17.78
N ARG A 384 11.90 -5.68 17.38
CA ARG A 384 12.21 -5.47 15.98
C ARG A 384 12.87 -6.74 15.48
N TYR A 385 12.22 -7.45 14.59
CA TYR A 385 12.86 -8.52 13.83
C TYR A 385 13.74 -7.89 12.77
N LYS A 386 15.02 -7.84 13.07
CA LYS A 386 16.01 -7.21 12.19
C LYS A 386 15.99 -7.79 10.78
N ALA A 387 15.74 -9.09 10.67
CA ALA A 387 15.66 -9.78 9.39
C ALA A 387 14.43 -9.43 8.52
N ILE A 388 13.34 -8.96 9.15
CA ILE A 388 12.10 -8.62 8.45
C ILE A 388 11.86 -7.09 8.43
N ASP A 389 12.49 -6.37 9.36
CA ASP A 389 12.44 -4.91 9.41
C ASP A 389 13.52 -4.23 8.55
N ASP A 390 14.56 -4.97 8.14
CA ASP A 390 15.51 -4.47 7.17
C ASP A 390 14.85 -4.47 5.78
N ASP A 391 14.69 -3.29 5.22
CA ASP A 391 14.11 -3.03 3.87
C ASP A 391 14.87 -3.77 2.75
N GLY A 392 15.90 -4.53 3.08
CA GLY A 392 16.85 -5.11 2.15
C GLY A 392 16.70 -6.59 1.85
N TYR A 393 15.80 -7.31 2.48
CA TYR A 393 15.89 -8.78 2.45
C TYR A 393 15.55 -9.43 1.12
N LEU A 394 14.64 -8.85 0.36
CA LEU A 394 14.38 -9.19 -1.03
C LEU A 394 14.43 -7.92 -1.89
N ALA A 395 14.79 -6.78 -1.33
CA ALA A 395 14.90 -5.53 -2.06
C ALA A 395 16.08 -5.61 -3.00
N THR A 396 15.78 -5.55 -4.27
CA THR A 396 16.74 -5.15 -5.28
C THR A 396 16.65 -3.63 -5.42
N ASP A 397 17.71 -2.97 -5.90
CA ASP A 397 17.67 -1.55 -6.26
C ASP A 397 16.60 -1.25 -7.34
N THR A 398 16.02 -2.29 -7.92
CA THR A 398 15.01 -2.23 -8.97
C THR A 398 13.71 -2.85 -8.49
N ARG A 399 12.63 -2.05 -8.52
CA ARG A 399 11.27 -2.50 -8.17
C ARG A 399 10.62 -3.27 -9.31
N PRO A 400 9.75 -4.23 -9.01
CA PRO A 400 8.91 -4.85 -10.03
C PRO A 400 8.07 -3.79 -10.76
N VAL A 401 7.98 -3.91 -12.08
CA VAL A 401 7.13 -3.07 -12.92
C VAL A 401 6.14 -3.96 -13.63
N ILE A 402 4.84 -3.72 -13.44
CA ILE A 402 3.78 -4.43 -14.15
C ILE A 402 3.59 -3.74 -15.50
N LYS A 403 3.80 -4.48 -16.59
CA LYS A 403 3.63 -3.97 -17.96
C LYS A 403 2.23 -4.18 -18.49
N SER A 404 1.57 -5.26 -18.10
CA SER A 404 0.18 -5.53 -18.46
C SER A 404 -0.41 -6.65 -17.62
N VAL A 405 -1.73 -6.60 -17.49
CA VAL A 405 -2.55 -7.66 -16.92
C VAL A 405 -3.67 -7.97 -17.89
N TYR A 406 -3.81 -9.23 -18.30
CA TYR A 406 -4.87 -9.70 -19.17
C TYR A 406 -5.65 -10.83 -18.49
N VAL A 407 -6.95 -10.78 -18.63
CA VAL A 407 -7.87 -11.82 -18.15
C VAL A 407 -8.55 -12.45 -19.37
N ASP A 408 -8.54 -13.76 -19.43
CA ASP A 408 -9.28 -14.56 -20.41
C ASP A 408 -10.27 -15.44 -19.64
N ASN A 409 -11.56 -15.06 -19.69
CA ASN A 409 -12.62 -15.78 -19.01
C ASN A 409 -13.01 -17.08 -19.75
N ASP A 410 -12.71 -17.22 -21.03
CA ASP A 410 -12.98 -18.45 -21.79
C ASP A 410 -11.95 -19.56 -21.44
N GLU A 411 -10.70 -19.15 -21.25
CA GLU A 411 -9.62 -20.05 -20.83
C GLU A 411 -9.42 -20.05 -19.29
N ASN A 412 -10.20 -19.26 -18.54
CA ASN A 412 -10.08 -19.06 -17.09
C ASN A 412 -8.63 -18.75 -16.65
N SER A 413 -8.03 -17.77 -17.32
CA SER A 413 -6.62 -17.44 -17.08
C SER A 413 -6.40 -15.94 -16.81
N ILE A 414 -5.36 -15.67 -16.02
CA ILE A 414 -4.83 -14.33 -15.80
C ILE A 414 -3.36 -14.35 -16.26
N THR A 415 -3.00 -13.41 -17.12
CA THR A 415 -1.62 -13.23 -17.59
C THR A 415 -1.09 -11.90 -17.09
N ILE A 416 0.05 -11.92 -16.39
CA ILE A 416 0.76 -10.73 -15.94
C ILE A 416 2.10 -10.67 -16.67
N ASN A 417 2.37 -9.56 -17.34
CA ASN A 417 3.69 -9.25 -17.87
C ASN A 417 4.36 -8.26 -16.92
N SER A 418 5.53 -8.59 -16.44
CA SER A 418 6.29 -7.76 -15.50
C SER A 418 7.78 -7.74 -15.84
N GLU A 419 8.46 -6.67 -15.42
CA GLU A 419 9.90 -6.54 -15.41
C GLU A 419 10.40 -6.49 -13.97
N ASN A 420 11.63 -6.93 -13.75
CA ASN A 420 12.30 -6.91 -12.44
C ASN A 420 11.57 -7.70 -11.34
N ALA A 421 10.58 -8.51 -11.67
CA ALA A 421 9.93 -9.38 -10.70
C ALA A 421 10.85 -10.57 -10.35
N LEU A 422 11.16 -10.73 -9.08
CA LEU A 422 11.96 -11.85 -8.60
C LEU A 422 11.08 -13.10 -8.42
N ILE A 423 9.89 -12.91 -7.89
CA ILE A 423 8.90 -13.95 -7.60
C ILE A 423 7.51 -13.43 -7.99
N VAL A 424 6.71 -14.28 -8.61
CA VAL A 424 5.26 -14.06 -8.78
C VAL A 424 4.53 -15.12 -7.94
N ARG A 425 3.65 -14.66 -7.06
CA ARG A 425 2.83 -15.51 -6.20
C ARG A 425 1.37 -15.34 -6.57
N TRP A 426 0.67 -16.45 -6.66
CA TRP A 426 -0.77 -16.47 -6.83
C TRP A 426 -1.41 -16.89 -5.51
N ILE A 427 -2.38 -16.13 -5.05
CA ILE A 427 -3.09 -16.41 -3.80
C ILE A 427 -4.56 -16.64 -4.14
N SER A 428 -5.10 -17.76 -3.66
CA SER A 428 -6.53 -18.06 -3.75
C SER A 428 -7.03 -18.56 -2.39
N ASP A 429 -8.08 -17.94 -1.88
CA ASP A 429 -8.66 -18.26 -0.56
C ASP A 429 -7.60 -18.30 0.57
N GLY A 430 -6.69 -17.33 0.57
CA GLY A 430 -5.60 -17.21 1.56
C GLY A 430 -4.48 -18.24 1.41
N LYS A 431 -4.43 -18.95 0.31
CA LYS A 431 -3.41 -19.97 0.04
C LYS A 431 -2.60 -19.63 -1.18
N LEU A 432 -1.30 -19.87 -1.09
CA LEU A 432 -0.42 -19.87 -2.24
C LEU A 432 -0.78 -21.07 -3.13
N ILE A 433 -0.95 -20.80 -4.45
CA ILE A 433 -1.30 -21.81 -5.45
C ILE A 433 -0.31 -21.83 -6.59
#